data_2f725b11efbff1eae14ae0343cbd7360
#
_entry.id   2f725b11efbff1eae14ae0343cbd7360
#
_cell.length_a   1.000
_cell.length_b   1.000
_cell.length_c   1.000
_cell.angle_alpha   90.00
_cell.angle_beta   90.00
_cell.angle_gamma   90.00
#
_symmetry.space_group_name_H-M   'P 1'
#
loop_
_entity.id
_entity.type
_entity.pdbx_description
1 polymer ?
#
loop_
_entity_poly.entity_id
_entity_poly.type
_entity_poly.pdbx_seq_one_letter_code
_entity_poly.pdbx_strand_id
1 'polypeptide(L)'
;MKDAISLGIGEPDFVTPWHIRDAGIYSLERGYTKYTSNAGMAELRREIASYLDRRFGLKYDYASQILVTVGGSEALDLSLRVLLNPGDEVIIPVPSFVCYGPLTEMAGGVPVYVELKAENQFRLTPEQLKAA
;
A
#
# COMPACT_ATOMS: atom_id res chain seq x y z
N MET A 1 -25.69 4.75 19.66
CA MET A 1 -25.52 3.45 18.97
C MET A 1 -24.46 2.63 19.72
N LYS A 2 -24.78 2.13 20.92
CA LYS A 2 -23.83 1.36 21.74
C LYS A 2 -23.68 -0.12 21.30
N ASP A 3 -24.55 -0.63 20.46
CA ASP A 3 -24.63 -2.05 20.08
C ASP A 3 -24.43 -2.30 18.57
N ALA A 4 -23.85 -1.34 17.85
CA ALA A 4 -23.57 -1.50 16.43
C ALA A 4 -22.19 -2.12 16.20
N ILE A 5 -22.13 -3.20 15.43
CA ILE A 5 -20.86 -3.76 14.92
C ILE A 5 -20.38 -2.85 13.79
N SER A 6 -19.20 -2.25 13.95
CA SER A 6 -18.61 -1.41 12.90
C SER A 6 -17.78 -2.28 11.93
N LEU A 7 -18.09 -2.15 10.64
CA LEU A 7 -17.31 -2.71 9.54
C LEU A 7 -16.68 -1.61 8.66
N GLY A 8 -16.64 -0.36 9.19
CA GLY A 8 -16.22 0.82 8.42
C GLY A 8 -14.71 1.02 8.32
N ILE A 9 -13.93 0.45 9.23
CA ILE A 9 -12.46 0.59 9.24
C ILE A 9 -11.85 -0.80 9.14
N GLY A 10 -10.98 -0.98 8.14
CA GLY A 10 -10.22 -2.21 7.95
C GLY A 10 -8.93 -2.20 8.79
N GLU A 11 -9.01 -2.57 10.06
CA GLU A 11 -7.86 -2.70 10.94
C GLU A 11 -7.84 -4.07 11.63
N PRO A 12 -6.64 -4.63 11.90
CA PRO A 12 -6.54 -5.88 12.64
C PRO A 12 -7.04 -5.75 14.08
N ASP A 13 -7.84 -6.72 14.55
CA ASP A 13 -8.31 -6.81 15.94
C ASP A 13 -7.27 -7.51 16.85
N PHE A 14 -5.99 -7.26 16.59
CA PHE A 14 -4.88 -7.82 17.36
C PHE A 14 -3.90 -6.71 17.73
N VAL A 15 -3.40 -6.75 18.96
CA VAL A 15 -2.30 -5.87 19.35
C VAL A 15 -1.01 -6.30 18.67
N THR A 16 -0.17 -5.33 18.36
CA THR A 16 1.17 -5.58 17.78
C THR A 16 1.94 -6.58 18.65
N PRO A 17 2.58 -7.61 18.06
CA PRO A 17 3.35 -8.60 18.81
C PRO A 17 4.38 -7.96 19.76
N TRP A 18 4.56 -8.57 20.91
CA TRP A 18 5.40 -8.03 22.01
C TRP A 18 6.79 -7.61 21.52
N HIS A 19 7.49 -8.49 20.82
CA HIS A 19 8.88 -8.23 20.37
C HIS A 19 9.00 -7.03 19.42
N ILE A 20 7.94 -6.71 18.64
CA ILE A 20 7.91 -5.52 17.78
C ILE A 20 7.67 -4.26 18.62
N ARG A 21 6.76 -4.34 19.61
CA ARG A 21 6.52 -3.23 20.53
C ARG A 21 7.77 -2.89 21.34
N ASP A 22 8.44 -3.92 21.85
CA ASP A 22 9.67 -3.79 22.64
C ASP A 22 10.79 -3.11 21.84
N ALA A 23 10.98 -3.53 20.58
CA ALA A 23 11.93 -2.87 19.66
C ALA A 23 11.58 -1.39 19.42
N GLY A 24 10.29 -1.06 19.30
CA GLY A 24 9.82 0.32 19.18
C GLY A 24 10.13 1.15 20.44
N ILE A 25 9.84 0.63 21.63
CA ILE A 25 10.14 1.28 22.91
C ILE A 25 11.64 1.51 23.03
N TYR A 26 12.46 0.49 22.77
CA TYR A 26 13.92 0.58 22.81
C TYR A 26 14.45 1.67 21.87
N SER A 27 13.89 1.81 20.67
CA SER A 27 14.32 2.83 19.72
C SER A 27 14.08 4.26 20.24
N LEU A 28 12.94 4.48 20.91
CA LEU A 28 12.63 5.75 21.55
C LEU A 28 13.56 6.05 22.73
N GLU A 29 13.81 5.08 23.60
CA GLU A 29 14.75 5.22 24.73
C GLU A 29 16.18 5.53 24.26
N ARG A 30 16.58 5.05 23.08
CA ARG A 30 17.86 5.36 22.45
C ARG A 30 17.90 6.66 21.69
N GLY A 31 16.80 7.40 21.65
CA GLY A 31 16.71 8.71 20.99
C GLY A 31 16.73 8.64 19.46
N TYR A 32 16.24 7.54 18.87
CA TYR A 32 16.07 7.42 17.40
C TYR A 32 14.86 8.23 16.93
N THR A 33 14.88 9.52 17.21
CA THR A 33 13.75 10.45 16.98
C THR A 33 14.13 11.61 16.06
N LYS A 34 15.21 11.46 15.28
CA LYS A 34 15.71 12.48 14.34
C LYS A 34 15.19 12.24 12.93
N TYR A 35 15.32 13.24 12.08
CA TYR A 35 15.06 13.09 10.64
C TYR A 35 15.91 11.97 10.02
N THR A 36 15.30 11.25 9.11
CA THR A 36 15.94 10.21 8.29
C THR A 36 16.10 10.70 6.85
N SER A 37 16.66 9.89 5.99
CA SER A 37 16.63 10.10 4.54
C SER A 37 15.18 10.12 4.04
N ASN A 38 14.88 10.93 3.01
CA ASN A 38 13.57 10.97 2.36
C ASN A 38 13.14 9.61 1.79
N ALA A 39 14.09 8.75 1.44
CA ALA A 39 13.81 7.39 1.01
C ALA A 39 13.54 6.40 2.17
N GLY A 40 13.61 6.86 3.41
CA GLY A 40 13.53 6.04 4.62
C GLY A 40 14.89 5.57 5.14
N MET A 41 14.90 4.97 6.32
CA MET A 41 16.12 4.47 6.97
C MET A 41 16.83 3.44 6.10
N ALA A 42 18.14 3.57 5.94
CA ALA A 42 18.94 2.65 5.11
C ALA A 42 18.88 1.21 5.64
N GLU A 43 18.89 1.05 6.96
CA GLU A 43 18.78 -0.24 7.63
C GLU A 43 17.45 -0.93 7.30
N LEU A 44 16.34 -0.20 7.37
CA LEU A 44 15.01 -0.73 7.03
C LEU A 44 14.95 -1.14 5.55
N ARG A 45 15.43 -0.28 4.64
CA ARG A 45 15.48 -0.60 3.21
C ARG A 45 16.32 -1.84 2.90
N ARG A 46 17.45 -2.02 3.61
CA ARG A 46 18.29 -3.20 3.49
C ARG A 46 17.57 -4.46 3.95
N GLU A 47 16.84 -4.39 5.08
CA GLU A 47 16.05 -5.52 5.57
C GLU A 47 14.87 -5.85 4.65
N ILE A 48 14.22 -4.85 4.04
CA ILE A 48 13.19 -5.05 3.02
C ILE A 48 13.79 -5.79 1.80
N ALA A 49 14.93 -5.34 1.28
CA ALA A 49 15.61 -6.01 0.16
C ALA A 49 15.95 -7.47 0.51
N SER A 50 16.51 -7.70 1.69
CA SER A 50 16.84 -9.02 2.20
C SER A 50 15.60 -9.92 2.37
N TYR A 51 14.49 -9.37 2.85
CA TYR A 51 13.22 -10.10 2.97
C TYR A 51 12.68 -10.52 1.60
N LEU A 52 12.69 -9.61 0.62
CA LEU A 52 12.22 -9.88 -0.74
C LEU A 52 13.06 -10.96 -1.43
N ASP A 53 14.38 -10.93 -1.25
CA ASP A 53 15.26 -11.97 -1.78
C ASP A 53 14.99 -13.32 -1.10
N ARG A 54 14.96 -13.39 0.23
CA ARG A 54 14.71 -14.63 0.97
C ARG A 54 13.33 -15.25 0.70
N ARG A 55 12.29 -14.41 0.57
CA ARG A 55 10.91 -14.88 0.49
C ARG A 55 10.45 -15.17 -0.93
N PHE A 56 10.93 -14.38 -1.88
CA PHE A 56 10.41 -14.36 -3.24
C PHE A 56 11.50 -14.50 -4.32
N GLY A 57 12.78 -14.53 -3.96
CA GLY A 57 13.89 -14.55 -4.91
C GLY A 57 14.06 -13.23 -5.70
N LEU A 58 13.44 -12.15 -5.22
CA LEU A 58 13.49 -10.84 -5.87
C LEU A 58 14.64 -10.02 -5.29
N LYS A 59 15.58 -9.63 -6.15
CA LYS A 59 16.77 -8.85 -5.77
C LYS A 59 16.57 -7.40 -6.12
N TYR A 60 16.63 -6.54 -5.10
CA TYR A 60 16.56 -5.09 -5.25
C TYR A 60 17.78 -4.43 -4.59
N ASP A 61 18.30 -3.39 -5.24
CA ASP A 61 19.26 -2.50 -4.59
C ASP A 61 18.55 -1.63 -3.57
N TYR A 62 18.87 -1.82 -2.29
CA TYR A 62 18.25 -1.08 -1.19
C TYR A 62 18.51 0.44 -1.28
N ALA A 63 19.59 0.86 -1.95
CA ALA A 63 19.99 2.27 -2.02
C ALA A 63 19.16 3.07 -3.02
N SER A 64 18.75 2.42 -4.14
CA SER A 64 18.14 3.10 -5.28
C SER A 64 16.75 2.57 -5.68
N GLN A 65 16.36 1.36 -5.25
CA GLN A 65 15.14 0.70 -5.71
C GLN A 65 14.09 0.48 -4.62
N ILE A 66 14.31 1.01 -3.42
CA ILE A 66 13.37 0.89 -2.30
C ILE A 66 13.12 2.27 -1.69
N LEU A 67 11.84 2.64 -1.64
CA LEU A 67 11.33 3.83 -0.98
C LEU A 67 10.36 3.42 0.14
N VAL A 68 10.56 3.95 1.33
CA VAL A 68 9.65 3.76 2.46
C VAL A 68 8.73 4.97 2.55
N THR A 69 7.43 4.73 2.55
CA THR A 69 6.38 5.75 2.56
C THR A 69 5.64 5.79 3.89
N VAL A 70 4.91 6.88 4.14
CA VAL A 70 4.00 7.00 5.27
C VAL A 70 2.68 6.28 4.95
N GLY A 71 2.73 4.94 5.06
CA GLY A 71 1.61 4.07 4.75
C GLY A 71 1.45 3.73 3.26
N GLY A 72 0.58 2.73 2.99
CA GLY A 72 0.31 2.26 1.64
C GLY A 72 -0.39 3.28 0.75
N SER A 73 -1.14 4.22 1.33
CA SER A 73 -1.82 5.27 0.54
C SER A 73 -0.83 6.22 -0.13
N GLU A 74 0.25 6.60 0.56
CA GLU A 74 1.31 7.40 -0.06
C GLU A 74 2.05 6.62 -1.14
N ALA A 75 2.30 5.32 -0.92
CA ALA A 75 2.91 4.47 -1.95
C ALA A 75 2.07 4.42 -3.22
N LEU A 76 0.74 4.31 -3.09
CA LEU A 76 -0.19 4.35 -4.21
C LEU A 76 -0.19 5.71 -4.91
N ASP A 77 -0.30 6.80 -4.15
CA ASP A 77 -0.28 8.17 -4.71
C ASP A 77 1.00 8.44 -5.50
N LEU A 78 2.15 8.14 -4.93
CA LEU A 78 3.44 8.31 -5.62
C LEU A 78 3.55 7.43 -6.86
N SER A 79 3.09 6.19 -6.79
CA SER A 79 3.12 5.28 -7.95
C SER A 79 2.26 5.80 -9.09
N LEU A 80 1.03 6.24 -8.81
CA LEU A 80 0.14 6.80 -9.82
C LEU A 80 0.73 8.07 -10.45
N ARG A 81 1.27 8.99 -9.64
CA ARG A 81 1.89 10.24 -10.14
C ARG A 81 3.11 9.99 -11.03
N VAL A 82 3.85 8.89 -10.81
CA VAL A 82 5.03 8.55 -11.63
C VAL A 82 4.63 7.83 -12.92
N LEU A 83 3.56 7.04 -12.88
CA LEU A 83 3.16 6.17 -13.99
C LEU A 83 2.18 6.82 -14.96
N LEU A 84 1.31 7.75 -14.49
CA LEU A 84 0.23 8.31 -15.28
C LEU A 84 0.62 9.63 -15.95
N ASN A 85 0.20 9.78 -17.20
CA ASN A 85 0.05 11.06 -17.83
C ASN A 85 -1.40 11.57 -17.67
N PRO A 86 -1.66 12.88 -17.81
CA PRO A 86 -3.01 13.40 -17.77
C PRO A 86 -3.92 12.70 -18.80
N GLY A 87 -5.03 12.14 -18.32
CA GLY A 87 -6.00 11.43 -19.14
C GLY A 87 -5.75 9.92 -19.32
N ASP A 88 -4.66 9.37 -18.79
CA ASP A 88 -4.45 7.92 -18.78
C ASP A 88 -5.53 7.21 -17.95
N GLU A 89 -6.04 6.09 -18.43
CA GLU A 89 -7.09 5.31 -17.77
C GLU A 89 -6.50 4.30 -16.79
N VAL A 90 -7.15 4.18 -15.63
CA VAL A 90 -6.80 3.20 -14.59
C VAL A 90 -8.00 2.31 -14.29
N ILE A 91 -7.89 1.03 -14.60
CA ILE A 91 -8.93 0.05 -14.31
C ILE A 91 -8.97 -0.25 -12.81
N ILE A 92 -10.13 -0.03 -12.20
CA ILE A 92 -10.36 -0.20 -10.76
C ILE A 92 -11.49 -1.20 -10.54
N PRO A 93 -11.19 -2.44 -10.17
CA PRO A 93 -12.22 -3.40 -9.76
C PRO A 93 -12.94 -2.92 -8.48
N VAL A 94 -14.26 -2.95 -8.46
CA VAL A 94 -15.08 -2.56 -7.30
C VAL A 94 -16.04 -3.67 -6.89
N PRO A 95 -16.29 -3.90 -5.59
CA PRO A 95 -15.83 -3.10 -4.44
C PRO A 95 -14.34 -3.30 -4.13
N SER A 96 -13.66 -2.22 -3.75
CA SER A 96 -12.23 -2.22 -3.40
C SER A 96 -11.90 -1.07 -2.44
N PHE A 97 -10.62 -0.85 -2.19
CA PHE A 97 -10.17 0.22 -1.29
C PHE A 97 -10.57 1.60 -1.82
N VAL A 98 -11.16 2.39 -0.95
CA VAL A 98 -11.79 3.68 -1.27
C VAL A 98 -10.87 4.72 -1.91
N CYS A 99 -9.55 4.61 -1.70
CA CYS A 99 -8.59 5.59 -2.20
C CYS A 99 -8.19 5.41 -3.66
N TYR A 100 -8.44 4.26 -4.29
CA TYR A 100 -7.94 4.01 -5.66
C TYR A 100 -8.48 5.02 -6.68
N GLY A 101 -9.79 5.28 -6.68
CA GLY A 101 -10.40 6.27 -7.57
C GLY A 101 -9.89 7.69 -7.32
N PRO A 102 -10.06 8.23 -6.11
CA PRO A 102 -9.60 9.58 -5.77
C PRO A 102 -8.11 9.81 -6.04
N LEU A 103 -7.23 8.85 -5.73
CA LEU A 103 -5.80 8.98 -6.00
C LEU A 103 -5.49 8.97 -7.50
N THR A 104 -6.23 8.20 -8.30
CA THR A 104 -6.14 8.23 -9.77
C THR A 104 -6.49 9.62 -10.31
N GLU A 105 -7.61 10.19 -9.88
CA GLU A 105 -8.04 11.53 -10.29
C GLU A 105 -7.05 12.60 -9.87
N MET A 106 -6.54 12.53 -8.63
CA MET A 106 -5.51 13.45 -8.10
C MET A 106 -4.19 13.36 -8.86
N ALA A 107 -3.88 12.22 -9.45
CA ALA A 107 -2.72 12.03 -10.32
C ALA A 107 -2.96 12.48 -11.77
N GLY A 108 -4.17 12.96 -12.10
CA GLY A 108 -4.57 13.39 -13.44
C GLY A 108 -5.06 12.26 -14.36
N GLY A 109 -5.21 11.04 -13.82
CA GLY A 109 -5.76 9.89 -14.54
C GLY A 109 -7.29 9.84 -14.50
N VAL A 110 -7.85 8.92 -15.27
CA VAL A 110 -9.30 8.66 -15.38
C VAL A 110 -9.60 7.28 -14.79
N PRO A 111 -10.38 7.19 -13.70
CA PRO A 111 -10.75 5.89 -13.13
C PRO A 111 -11.80 5.18 -14.00
N VAL A 112 -11.52 3.95 -14.41
CA VAL A 112 -12.44 3.04 -15.11
C VAL A 112 -12.88 1.96 -14.15
N TYR A 113 -14.11 2.06 -13.65
CA TYR A 113 -14.63 1.13 -12.66
C TYR A 113 -15.18 -0.14 -13.30
N VAL A 114 -14.74 -1.31 -12.82
CA VAL A 114 -15.23 -2.63 -13.23
C VAL A 114 -15.93 -3.29 -12.05
N GLU A 115 -17.24 -3.47 -12.14
CA GLU A 115 -18.03 -4.09 -11.09
C GLU A 115 -17.74 -5.59 -10.97
N LEU A 116 -17.31 -6.01 -9.78
CA LEU A 116 -17.14 -7.41 -9.42
C LEU A 116 -18.45 -7.95 -8.84
N LYS A 117 -18.85 -9.15 -9.26
CA LYS A 117 -20.12 -9.74 -8.90
C LYS A 117 -19.97 -10.88 -7.89
N ALA A 118 -20.93 -10.97 -6.97
CA ALA A 118 -20.98 -12.03 -5.95
C ALA A 118 -21.04 -13.44 -6.57
N GLU A 119 -21.73 -13.60 -7.71
CA GLU A 119 -21.83 -14.85 -8.45
C GLU A 119 -20.46 -15.38 -8.88
N ASN A 120 -19.51 -14.48 -9.15
CA ASN A 120 -18.12 -14.81 -9.49
C ASN A 120 -17.17 -14.73 -8.28
N GLN A 121 -17.71 -14.73 -7.06
CA GLN A 121 -16.91 -14.60 -5.83
C GLN A 121 -16.06 -13.32 -5.81
N PHE A 122 -16.54 -12.23 -6.39
CA PHE A 122 -15.84 -10.96 -6.55
C PHE A 122 -14.49 -11.09 -7.26
N ARG A 123 -14.37 -12.02 -8.21
CA ARG A 123 -13.18 -12.18 -9.05
C ARG A 123 -13.32 -11.37 -10.32
N LEU A 124 -12.28 -10.62 -10.68
CA LEU A 124 -12.15 -10.02 -11.99
C LEU A 124 -11.89 -11.12 -13.02
N THR A 125 -12.72 -11.17 -14.07
CA THR A 125 -12.52 -12.14 -15.16
C THR A 125 -11.69 -11.52 -16.29
N PRO A 126 -11.01 -12.36 -17.09
CA PRO A 126 -10.28 -11.88 -18.27
C PRO A 126 -11.16 -11.11 -19.26
N GLU A 127 -12.44 -11.52 -19.40
CA GLU A 127 -13.41 -10.90 -20.29
C GLU A 127 -13.79 -9.50 -19.80
N GLN A 128 -14.01 -9.32 -18.49
CA GLN A 128 -14.28 -8.02 -17.88
C GLN A 128 -13.09 -7.08 -18.04
N LEU A 129 -11.87 -7.56 -17.78
CA LEU A 129 -10.66 -6.78 -17.95
C LEU A 129 -10.44 -6.36 -19.41
N LYS A 130 -10.79 -7.24 -20.36
CA LYS A 130 -10.61 -6.97 -21.79
C LYS A 130 -11.66 -6.03 -22.35
N ALA A 131 -12.81 -5.93 -21.70
CA ALA A 131 -13.91 -5.07 -22.11
C ALA A 131 -13.81 -3.64 -21.52
N ALA A 132 -13.03 -3.47 -20.47
CA ALA A 132 -12.74 -2.18 -19.85
C ALA A 132 -11.61 -1.47 -20.57
#